data_385120509d624f121b42d549d8fcf18a
#
_entry.id   385120509d624f121b42d549d8fcf18a
#
_cell.length_a   1.000
_cell.length_b   1.000
_cell.length_c   1.000
_cell.angle_alpha   90.00
_cell.angle_beta   90.00
_cell.angle_gamma   90.00
#
_symmetry.space_group_name_H-M   'P 1'
#
loop_
_entity.id
_entity.type
_entity.pdbx_description
1 polymer ?
#
loop_
_entity_poly.entity_id
_entity_poly.type
_entity_poly.pdbx_seq_one_letter_code
_entity_poly.pdbx_strand_id
1 'polypeptide(L)'
;VFWGLMGVCVQYIFESTNTQPQALSSLRLLLSGTVLVILNLFLSRRPLLAVLSSLKGTAGIALSGLELLGAHLTFFIAIYYSNAGTAAIFLATTPLLAGIYLFLRGKKRFTAKEGLCCALAFFGVLLIVSKGDFSTFQFNWMAVFWGMISAVFASIYSIQPKPLIDR
;
A
#
# COMPACT_ATOMS: atom_id res chain seq x y z
N VAL A 1 12.82 -3.98 -3.50
CA VAL A 1 12.98 -5.34 -4.03
C VAL A 1 11.85 -6.24 -3.52
N PHE A 2 11.66 -6.41 -2.21
CA PHE A 2 10.66 -7.33 -1.64
C PHE A 2 9.21 -7.03 -2.03
N TRP A 3 8.82 -5.77 -2.19
CA TRP A 3 7.47 -5.40 -2.62
C TRP A 3 7.19 -5.76 -4.08
N GLY A 4 8.18 -5.60 -4.96
CA GLY A 4 8.04 -6.03 -6.35
C GLY A 4 7.94 -7.55 -6.47
N LEU A 5 8.79 -8.28 -5.75
CA LEU A 5 8.73 -9.74 -5.70
C LEU A 5 7.36 -10.24 -5.21
N MET A 6 6.80 -9.59 -4.18
CA MET A 6 5.47 -9.90 -3.68
C MET A 6 4.40 -9.75 -4.78
N GLY A 7 4.43 -8.67 -5.55
CA GLY A 7 3.44 -8.45 -6.62
C GLY A 7 3.48 -9.56 -7.66
N VAL A 8 4.68 -9.98 -8.07
CA VAL A 8 4.87 -11.08 -9.04
C VAL A 8 4.41 -12.42 -8.47
N CYS A 9 4.73 -12.72 -7.20
CA CYS A 9 4.25 -13.96 -6.54
C CYS A 9 2.72 -13.99 -6.45
N VAL A 10 2.09 -12.86 -6.11
CA VAL A 10 0.62 -12.75 -6.04
C VAL A 10 0.00 -12.96 -7.41
N GLN A 11 0.55 -12.36 -8.45
CA GLN A 11 0.09 -12.58 -9.82
C GLN A 11 0.19 -14.05 -10.21
N TYR A 12 1.32 -14.69 -9.96
CA TYR A 12 1.53 -16.12 -10.24
C TYR A 12 0.52 -17.01 -9.51
N ILE A 13 0.21 -16.70 -8.25
CA ILE A 13 -0.81 -17.44 -7.48
C ILE A 13 -2.19 -17.29 -8.12
N PHE A 14 -2.58 -16.08 -8.56
CA PHE A 14 -3.87 -15.88 -9.22
C PHE A 14 -3.98 -16.63 -10.54
N GLU A 15 -2.89 -16.68 -11.31
CA GLU A 15 -2.85 -17.40 -12.59
C GLU A 15 -2.87 -18.93 -12.40
N SER A 16 -2.27 -19.43 -11.30
CA SER A 16 -2.11 -20.88 -11.07
C SER A 16 -3.23 -21.52 -10.26
N THR A 17 -3.89 -20.78 -9.35
CA THR A 17 -4.79 -21.39 -8.34
C THR A 17 -6.20 -20.84 -8.33
N ASN A 18 -6.55 -19.90 -9.22
CA ASN A 18 -7.86 -19.22 -9.24
C ASN A 18 -8.33 -18.72 -7.86
N THR A 19 -7.37 -18.33 -7.01
CA THR A 19 -7.61 -17.87 -5.64
C THR A 19 -8.19 -16.46 -5.66
N GLN A 20 -9.16 -16.19 -4.76
CA GLN A 20 -9.74 -14.86 -4.65
C GLN A 20 -8.79 -13.87 -3.95
N PRO A 21 -8.71 -12.59 -4.38
CA PRO A 21 -7.86 -11.57 -3.77
C PRO A 21 -8.09 -11.39 -2.26
N GLN A 22 -9.35 -11.52 -1.81
CA GLN A 22 -9.73 -11.40 -0.41
C GLN A 22 -9.10 -12.49 0.47
N ALA A 23 -9.13 -13.75 0.00
CA ALA A 23 -8.56 -14.87 0.74
C ALA A 23 -7.04 -14.72 0.88
N LEU A 24 -6.36 -14.37 -0.21
CA LEU A 24 -4.90 -14.22 -0.20
C LEU A 24 -4.45 -13.04 0.66
N SER A 25 -5.14 -11.89 0.60
CA SER A 25 -4.81 -10.72 1.41
C SER A 25 -5.04 -10.97 2.90
N SER A 26 -6.16 -11.64 3.25
CA SER A 26 -6.48 -11.98 4.64
C SER A 26 -5.48 -12.96 5.23
N LEU A 27 -5.15 -14.04 4.50
CA LEU A 27 -4.17 -15.03 4.93
C LEU A 27 -2.79 -14.38 5.18
N ARG A 28 -2.35 -13.54 4.24
CA ARG A 28 -1.07 -12.84 4.36
C ARG A 28 -1.03 -11.91 5.58
N LEU A 29 -2.08 -11.12 5.81
CA LEU A 29 -2.12 -10.19 6.93
C LEU A 29 -2.21 -10.93 8.28
N LEU A 30 -2.94 -12.01 8.35
CA LEU A 30 -2.99 -12.86 9.54
C LEU A 30 -1.62 -13.48 9.84
N LEU A 31 -0.95 -14.06 8.85
CA LEU A 31 0.38 -14.65 9.03
C LEU A 31 1.41 -13.60 9.44
N SER A 32 1.49 -12.48 8.73
CA SER A 32 2.45 -11.42 9.04
C SER A 32 2.16 -10.77 10.39
N GLY A 33 0.89 -10.54 10.72
CA GLY A 33 0.47 -9.99 12.00
C GLY A 33 0.82 -10.92 13.17
N THR A 34 0.57 -12.23 13.02
CA THR A 34 0.93 -13.24 14.03
C THR A 34 2.44 -13.28 14.25
N VAL A 35 3.24 -13.29 13.18
CA VAL A 35 4.71 -13.26 13.29
C VAL A 35 5.19 -12.00 13.99
N LEU A 36 4.64 -10.83 13.64
CA LEU A 36 5.01 -9.56 14.28
C LEU A 36 4.64 -9.52 15.77
N VAL A 37 3.48 -10.06 16.14
CA VAL A 37 3.08 -10.17 17.56
C VAL A 37 4.03 -11.09 18.31
N ILE A 38 4.36 -12.25 17.78
CA ILE A 38 5.31 -13.19 18.35
C ILE A 38 6.68 -12.52 18.52
N LEU A 39 7.20 -11.88 17.48
CA LEU A 39 8.49 -11.18 17.54
C LEU A 39 8.46 -10.05 18.56
N ASN A 40 7.37 -9.31 18.66
CA ASN A 40 7.24 -8.26 19.68
C ASN A 40 7.27 -8.82 21.10
N LEU A 41 6.62 -9.95 21.36
CA LEU A 41 6.64 -10.61 22.67
C LEU A 41 8.05 -11.04 23.08
N PHE A 42 8.88 -11.45 22.12
CA PHE A 42 10.25 -11.91 22.41
C PHE A 42 11.28 -10.78 22.44
N LEU A 43 11.15 -9.76 21.57
CA LEU A 43 12.17 -8.72 21.37
C LEU A 43 11.84 -7.39 22.08
N SER A 44 10.58 -7.09 22.34
CA SER A 44 10.19 -5.78 22.88
C SER A 44 10.24 -5.74 24.39
N ARG A 45 10.97 -4.76 24.94
CA ARG A 45 10.95 -4.44 26.36
C ARG A 45 9.67 -3.70 26.80
N ARG A 46 8.89 -3.17 25.85
CA ARG A 46 7.60 -2.50 26.14
C ARG A 46 6.47 -3.45 25.75
N PRO A 47 5.63 -3.91 26.69
CA PRO A 47 4.55 -4.82 26.36
C PRO A 47 3.52 -4.12 25.46
N LEU A 48 3.13 -4.78 24.39
CA LEU A 48 2.00 -4.37 23.51
C LEU A 48 0.75 -4.00 24.33
N LEU A 49 0.56 -4.67 25.45
CA LEU A 49 -0.51 -4.42 26.42
C LEU A 49 -0.53 -2.97 26.93
N ALA A 50 0.63 -2.32 27.04
CA ALA A 50 0.69 -0.92 27.48
C ALA A 50 0.11 0.06 26.43
N VAL A 51 0.21 -0.26 25.14
CA VAL A 51 -0.39 0.54 24.07
C VAL A 51 -1.87 0.22 23.95
N LEU A 52 -2.25 -1.04 24.13
CA LEU A 52 -3.65 -1.50 24.10
C LEU A 52 -4.46 -1.04 25.31
N SER A 53 -3.82 -0.68 26.43
CA SER A 53 -4.51 -0.15 27.61
C SER A 53 -5.08 1.27 27.43
N SER A 54 -4.62 1.99 26.40
CA SER A 54 -5.14 3.31 26.05
C SER A 54 -6.17 3.22 24.92
N LEU A 55 -7.40 3.69 25.16
CA LEU A 55 -8.47 3.70 24.16
C LEU A 55 -8.04 4.43 22.85
N LYS A 56 -7.28 5.53 22.99
CA LYS A 56 -6.73 6.28 21.86
C LYS A 56 -5.66 5.50 21.10
N GLY A 57 -4.81 4.75 21.81
CA GLY A 57 -3.79 3.89 21.24
C GLY A 57 -4.42 2.74 20.44
N THR A 58 -5.39 2.05 21.06
CA THR A 58 -6.11 0.94 20.40
C THR A 58 -6.88 1.39 19.16
N ALA A 59 -7.58 2.51 19.26
CA ALA A 59 -8.30 3.08 18.09
C ALA A 59 -7.32 3.48 16.96
N GLY A 60 -6.16 4.05 17.30
CA GLY A 60 -5.14 4.39 16.32
C GLY A 60 -4.56 3.17 15.62
N ILE A 61 -4.25 2.10 16.37
CA ILE A 61 -3.75 0.84 15.79
C ILE A 61 -4.82 0.19 14.92
N ALA A 62 -6.07 0.14 15.38
CA ALA A 62 -7.18 -0.44 14.62
C ALA A 62 -7.41 0.30 13.30
N LEU A 63 -7.36 1.63 13.33
CA LEU A 63 -7.51 2.46 12.14
C LEU A 63 -6.37 2.26 11.16
N SER A 64 -5.11 2.27 11.63
CA SER A 64 -3.94 1.99 10.79
C SER A 64 -3.98 0.57 10.21
N GLY A 65 -4.47 -0.41 10.97
CA GLY A 65 -4.68 -1.77 10.50
C GLY A 65 -5.74 -1.86 9.39
N LEU A 66 -6.83 -1.11 9.54
CA LEU A 66 -7.89 -1.04 8.53
C LEU A 66 -7.41 -0.37 7.24
N GLU A 67 -6.62 0.69 7.35
CA GLU A 67 -6.00 1.37 6.20
C GLU A 67 -5.02 0.45 5.47
N LEU A 68 -4.20 -0.29 6.22
CA LEU A 68 -3.27 -1.25 5.67
C LEU A 68 -4.00 -2.40 4.96
N LEU A 69 -5.05 -2.93 5.58
CA LEU A 69 -5.92 -3.94 4.98
C LEU A 69 -6.54 -3.41 3.67
N GLY A 70 -7.11 -2.20 3.71
CA GLY A 70 -7.69 -1.55 2.54
C GLY A 70 -6.68 -1.40 1.41
N ALA A 71 -5.48 -0.89 1.71
CA ALA A 71 -4.42 -0.72 0.72
C ALA A 71 -4.01 -2.04 0.07
N HIS A 72 -3.80 -3.10 0.86
CA HIS A 72 -3.36 -4.41 0.34
C HIS A 72 -4.46 -5.14 -0.43
N LEU A 73 -5.69 -5.13 0.10
CA LEU A 73 -6.83 -5.78 -0.55
C LEU A 73 -7.10 -5.15 -1.92
N THR A 74 -7.19 -3.83 -1.98
CA THR A 74 -7.46 -3.12 -3.23
C THR A 74 -6.30 -3.25 -4.22
N PHE A 75 -5.05 -3.32 -3.74
CA PHE A 75 -3.89 -3.61 -4.57
C PHE A 75 -3.96 -5.02 -5.19
N PHE A 76 -4.34 -6.03 -4.42
CA PHE A 76 -4.48 -7.40 -4.92
C PHE A 76 -5.64 -7.52 -5.91
N ILE A 77 -6.75 -6.81 -5.68
CA ILE A 77 -7.85 -6.73 -6.63
C ILE A 77 -7.38 -6.06 -7.94
N ALA A 78 -6.57 -5.02 -7.87
CA ALA A 78 -6.01 -4.39 -9.06
C ALA A 78 -5.10 -5.35 -9.85
N ILE A 79 -4.27 -6.17 -9.17
CA ILE A 79 -3.47 -7.22 -9.81
C ILE A 79 -4.37 -8.27 -10.48
N TYR A 80 -5.43 -8.69 -9.81
CA TYR A 80 -6.37 -9.70 -10.31
C TYR A 80 -7.05 -9.28 -11.62
N TYR A 81 -7.42 -7.99 -11.73
CA TYR A 81 -8.04 -7.45 -12.96
C TYR A 81 -7.06 -7.04 -14.06
N SER A 82 -5.76 -7.03 -13.79
CA SER A 82 -4.73 -6.64 -14.75
C SER A 82 -3.46 -7.47 -14.56
N ASN A 83 -2.42 -6.86 -14.01
CA ASN A 83 -1.15 -7.52 -13.66
C ASN A 83 -0.42 -6.72 -12.57
N ALA A 84 0.62 -7.33 -11.98
CA ALA A 84 1.42 -6.70 -10.92
C ALA A 84 2.10 -5.40 -11.37
N GLY A 85 2.51 -5.30 -12.64
CA GLY A 85 3.12 -4.11 -13.21
C GLY A 85 2.16 -2.93 -13.25
N THR A 86 0.96 -3.13 -13.78
CA THR A 86 -0.08 -2.09 -13.85
C THR A 86 -0.48 -1.63 -12.44
N ALA A 87 -0.68 -2.54 -11.51
CA ALA A 87 -0.97 -2.19 -10.12
C ALA A 87 0.16 -1.37 -9.47
N ALA A 88 1.44 -1.69 -9.77
CA ALA A 88 2.60 -0.95 -9.27
C ALA A 88 2.66 0.49 -9.79
N ILE A 89 2.18 0.77 -11.01
CA ILE A 89 2.10 2.15 -11.54
C ILE A 89 1.18 3.00 -10.67
N PHE A 90 0.01 2.48 -10.30
CA PHE A 90 -0.91 3.22 -9.42
C PHE A 90 -0.29 3.42 -8.03
N LEU A 91 0.39 2.42 -7.50
CA LEU A 91 1.08 2.55 -6.21
C LEU A 91 2.20 3.61 -6.25
N ALA A 92 2.85 3.81 -7.39
CA ALA A 92 3.85 4.87 -7.57
C ALA A 92 3.26 6.28 -7.48
N THR A 93 1.93 6.45 -7.58
CA THR A 93 1.26 7.74 -7.35
C THR A 93 1.08 8.07 -5.86
N THR A 94 1.32 7.12 -4.95
CA THR A 94 1.17 7.30 -3.49
C THR A 94 1.88 8.54 -2.95
N PRO A 95 3.15 8.84 -3.27
CA PRO A 95 3.82 10.03 -2.75
C PRO A 95 3.16 11.33 -3.22
N LEU A 96 2.62 11.36 -4.45
CA LEU A 96 1.89 12.49 -4.99
C LEU A 96 0.61 12.75 -4.20
N LEU A 97 -0.19 11.70 -3.99
CA LEU A 97 -1.43 11.78 -3.21
C LEU A 97 -1.17 12.18 -1.75
N ALA A 98 -0.10 11.64 -1.14
CA ALA A 98 0.34 12.03 0.18
C ALA A 98 0.74 13.51 0.25
N GLY A 99 1.45 14.01 -0.75
CA GLY A 99 1.82 15.42 -0.87
C GLY A 99 0.60 16.34 -1.00
N ILE A 100 -0.35 15.98 -1.86
CA ILE A 100 -1.62 16.71 -2.04
C ILE A 100 -2.42 16.71 -0.73
N TYR A 101 -2.54 15.60 -0.06
CA TYR A 101 -3.24 15.49 1.23
C TYR A 101 -2.63 16.41 2.29
N LEU A 102 -1.30 16.43 2.42
CA LEU A 102 -0.61 17.30 3.38
C LEU A 102 -0.75 18.78 3.03
N PHE A 103 -0.77 19.11 1.74
CA PHE A 103 -1.01 20.46 1.25
C PHE A 103 -2.42 20.95 1.60
N LEU A 104 -3.44 20.12 1.32
CA LEU A 104 -4.85 20.45 1.66
C LEU A 104 -5.07 20.60 3.17
N ARG A 105 -4.30 19.89 3.98
CA ARG A 105 -4.31 20.02 5.46
C ARG A 105 -3.50 21.21 5.96
N GLY A 106 -2.91 22.02 5.09
CA GLY A 106 -2.07 23.16 5.46
C GLY A 106 -0.78 22.81 6.22
N LYS A 107 -0.43 21.52 6.27
CA LYS A 107 0.74 21.03 7.03
C LYS A 107 2.05 21.15 6.25
N LYS A 108 1.99 21.23 4.93
CA LYS A 108 3.16 21.31 4.06
C LYS A 108 2.84 22.11 2.79
N ARG A 109 3.79 22.93 2.33
CA ARG A 109 3.70 23.52 0.98
C ARG A 109 4.20 22.50 -0.04
N PHE A 110 3.40 22.24 -1.05
CA PHE A 110 3.80 21.38 -2.16
C PHE A 110 4.74 22.15 -3.08
N THR A 111 5.98 21.71 -3.15
CA THR A 111 7.01 22.40 -3.95
C THR A 111 7.03 21.85 -5.37
N ALA A 112 7.27 22.70 -6.37
CA ALA A 112 7.40 22.28 -7.77
C ALA A 112 8.46 21.17 -7.97
N LYS A 113 9.53 21.18 -7.17
CA LYS A 113 10.56 20.12 -7.16
C LYS A 113 9.98 18.75 -6.75
N GLU A 114 9.11 18.72 -5.73
CA GLU A 114 8.45 17.49 -5.28
C GLU A 114 7.50 16.95 -6.36
N GLY A 115 6.74 17.83 -7.02
CA GLY A 115 5.91 17.46 -8.16
C GLY A 115 6.70 16.87 -9.31
N LEU A 116 7.85 17.47 -9.65
CA LEU A 116 8.73 16.96 -10.69
C LEU A 116 9.31 15.57 -10.33
N CYS A 117 9.77 15.39 -9.08
CA CYS A 117 10.25 14.09 -8.62
C CYS A 117 9.17 13.00 -8.70
N CYS A 118 7.95 13.31 -8.28
CA CYS A 118 6.82 12.38 -8.38
C CYS A 118 6.48 12.05 -9.84
N ALA A 119 6.49 13.05 -10.73
CA ALA A 119 6.25 12.83 -12.15
C ALA A 119 7.33 11.94 -12.77
N LEU A 120 8.61 12.21 -12.49
CA LEU A 120 9.73 11.38 -12.96
C LEU A 120 9.63 9.94 -12.45
N ALA A 121 9.28 9.75 -11.17
CA ALA A 121 9.08 8.42 -10.60
C ALA A 121 7.93 7.68 -11.28
N PHE A 122 6.80 8.34 -11.51
CA PHE A 122 5.66 7.77 -12.21
C PHE A 122 6.01 7.36 -13.64
N PHE A 123 6.64 8.25 -14.41
CA PHE A 123 7.10 7.94 -15.76
C PHE A 123 8.14 6.83 -15.80
N GLY A 124 9.08 6.81 -14.84
CA GLY A 124 10.06 5.73 -14.72
C GLY A 124 9.42 4.36 -14.52
N VAL A 125 8.45 4.25 -13.61
CA VAL A 125 7.71 3.00 -13.38
C VAL A 125 6.90 2.63 -14.63
N LEU A 126 6.25 3.59 -15.27
CA LEU A 126 5.48 3.38 -16.48
C LEU A 126 6.34 2.83 -17.63
N LEU A 127 7.53 3.39 -17.84
CA LEU A 127 8.48 2.91 -18.86
C LEU A 127 8.98 1.49 -18.57
N ILE A 128 9.29 1.19 -17.29
CA ILE A 128 9.75 -0.16 -16.90
C ILE A 128 8.64 -1.19 -17.12
N VAL A 129 7.41 -0.89 -16.72
CA VAL A 129 6.29 -1.81 -16.82
C VAL A 129 5.86 -2.03 -18.28
N SER A 130 5.87 -0.97 -19.09
CA SER A 130 5.55 -1.07 -20.52
C SER A 130 6.65 -1.71 -21.36
N LYS A 131 7.87 -1.89 -20.80
CA LYS A 131 9.06 -2.33 -21.55
C LYS A 131 9.30 -1.49 -22.82
N GLY A 132 8.79 -0.25 -22.85
CA GLY A 132 8.80 0.62 -24.02
C GLY A 132 7.71 0.35 -25.07
N ASP A 133 6.88 -0.66 -24.86
CA ASP A 133 5.75 -1.00 -25.74
C ASP A 133 4.42 -0.75 -25.03
N PHE A 134 3.78 0.36 -25.40
CA PHE A 134 2.50 0.76 -24.82
C PHE A 134 1.30 -0.03 -25.40
N SER A 135 1.50 -0.83 -26.46
CA SER A 135 0.44 -1.64 -27.07
C SER A 135 0.05 -2.83 -26.20
N THR A 136 0.96 -3.27 -25.32
CA THR A 136 0.72 -4.39 -24.37
C THR A 136 -0.06 -3.98 -23.12
N PHE A 137 -0.41 -2.70 -23.00
CA PHE A 137 -1.15 -2.18 -21.86
C PHE A 137 -2.61 -2.66 -21.90
N GLN A 138 -2.93 -3.66 -21.13
CA GLN A 138 -4.32 -4.07 -20.90
C GLN A 138 -5.01 -3.03 -20.01
N PHE A 139 -5.65 -2.05 -20.65
CA PHE A 139 -6.40 -1.03 -19.93
C PHE A 139 -7.72 -1.61 -19.42
N ASN A 140 -7.74 -1.98 -18.14
CA ASN A 140 -8.94 -2.43 -17.45
C ASN A 140 -9.40 -1.37 -16.46
N TRP A 141 -10.59 -0.82 -16.65
CA TRP A 141 -11.16 0.20 -15.76
C TRP A 141 -11.23 -0.26 -14.30
N MET A 142 -11.50 -1.54 -14.07
CA MET A 142 -11.53 -2.09 -12.70
C MET A 142 -10.14 -2.07 -12.06
N ALA A 143 -9.08 -2.38 -12.81
CA ALA A 143 -7.72 -2.29 -12.31
C ALA A 143 -7.32 -0.84 -11.97
N VAL A 144 -7.71 0.12 -12.82
CA VAL A 144 -7.48 1.55 -12.57
C VAL A 144 -8.21 2.00 -11.30
N PHE A 145 -9.49 1.70 -11.19
CA PHE A 145 -10.32 2.08 -10.05
C PHE A 145 -9.76 1.53 -8.73
N TRP A 146 -9.51 0.23 -8.66
CA TRP A 146 -8.97 -0.40 -7.45
C TRP A 146 -7.52 0.00 -7.16
N GLY A 147 -6.70 0.20 -8.19
CA GLY A 147 -5.33 0.69 -8.05
C GLY A 147 -5.27 2.11 -7.47
N MET A 148 -6.15 3.01 -7.91
CA MET A 148 -6.27 4.36 -7.35
C MET A 148 -6.74 4.34 -5.90
N ILE A 149 -7.74 3.53 -5.56
CA ILE A 149 -8.19 3.34 -4.18
C ILE A 149 -7.03 2.84 -3.30
N SER A 150 -6.25 1.88 -3.80
CA SER A 150 -5.07 1.38 -3.09
C SER A 150 -4.06 2.50 -2.81
N ALA A 151 -3.77 3.35 -3.79
CA ALA A 151 -2.86 4.47 -3.63
C ALA A 151 -3.36 5.50 -2.61
N VAL A 152 -4.68 5.73 -2.54
CA VAL A 152 -5.29 6.60 -1.52
C VAL A 152 -5.11 6.01 -0.12
N PHE A 153 -5.46 4.74 0.10
CA PHE A 153 -5.26 4.06 1.39
C PHE A 153 -3.80 4.04 1.80
N ALA A 154 -2.89 3.73 0.87
CA ALA A 154 -1.45 3.75 1.12
C ALA A 154 -0.93 5.14 1.50
N SER A 155 -1.48 6.20 0.89
CA SER A 155 -1.14 7.59 1.21
C SER A 155 -1.57 7.97 2.62
N ILE A 156 -2.79 7.62 3.02
CA ILE A 156 -3.32 7.90 4.35
C ILE A 156 -2.52 7.12 5.39
N TYR A 157 -2.31 5.83 5.17
CA TYR A 157 -1.50 4.97 6.04
C TYR A 157 -0.07 5.49 6.23
N SER A 158 0.54 6.11 5.21
CA SER A 158 1.90 6.67 5.30
C SER A 158 2.01 7.90 6.20
N ILE A 159 0.91 8.60 6.44
CA ILE A 159 0.90 9.89 7.16
C ILE A 159 0.38 9.73 8.57
N GLN A 160 -0.61 8.86 8.78
CA GLN A 160 -1.37 8.77 10.02
C GLN A 160 -0.61 8.20 11.22
N PRO A 161 0.30 7.21 11.10
CA PRO A 161 1.01 6.65 12.27
C PRO A 161 2.01 7.61 12.91
N LYS A 162 2.48 8.66 12.20
CA LYS A 162 3.51 9.57 12.71
C LYS A 162 3.20 10.16 14.09
N PRO A 163 2.03 10.75 14.36
CA PRO A 163 1.72 11.30 15.69
C PRO A 163 1.52 10.23 16.78
N LEU A 164 1.42 8.94 16.42
CA LEU A 164 1.35 7.83 17.36
C LEU A 164 2.73 7.30 17.76
N ILE A 165 3.72 7.45 16.86
CA ILE A 165 5.10 6.98 17.06
C ILE A 165 5.90 8.02 17.86
N ASP A 166 5.59 9.32 17.69
CA ASP A 166 6.30 10.44 18.33
C ASP A 166 5.85 10.70 19.79
N ARG A 167 5.03 9.81 20.38
CA ARG A 167 4.62 9.79 21.81
C ARG A 167 5.26 8.65 22.55
#